data_ddc60033b99f2d386d92af254aed85ec
#
_entry.id   ddc60033b99f2d386d92af254aed85ec
#
_cell.length_a   1.000
_cell.length_b   1.000
_cell.length_c   1.000
_cell.angle_alpha   90.00
_cell.angle_beta   90.00
_cell.angle_gamma   90.00
#
_symmetry.space_group_name_H-M   'P 1'
#
loop_
_entity.id
_entity.type
_entity.pdbx_description
1 polymer ?
#
loop_
_entity_poly.entity_id
_entity_poly.type
_entity_poly.pdbx_seq_one_letter_code
_entity_poly.pdbx_strand_id
1 'polypeptide(L)'
;MTTQFDQVVLAGGGNRCWWQAGFWHVLNEKIPQTPKKIIAISAGAATACLFYARPGKGGAEFGLNYYAQALAQVRTNANWTNLFLSEPVFPHHQIYRAALKNILGGGFDLIKKGPEIEIGLAKTPAWLGPRLSVAVGLTVYNLEKYFKKSLHPTLGKTIGFTREFIKAQDCSTEDELIDLILQSSCTPPFTPVMYRDGQAVLDGGLVDNVPIDGLSPAPNGSPLSEVLVLLTRRYPQPDYLVRELPGLRLTYVQPSQPVPISSWDYAHHELMPITYQQGRDDAELAFSKGLFA
;
A
#
# COMPACT_ATOMS: atom_id res chain seq x y z
N MET A 1 5.80 -28.17 7.66
CA MET A 1 6.73 -27.38 6.81
C MET A 1 6.36 -25.91 6.97
N THR A 2 7.30 -25.04 7.28
CA THR A 2 7.04 -23.61 7.42
C THR A 2 6.73 -23.00 6.06
N THR A 3 5.63 -22.24 5.94
CA THR A 3 5.18 -21.66 4.66
C THR A 3 6.10 -20.52 4.24
N GLN A 4 6.77 -20.69 3.10
CA GLN A 4 7.52 -19.65 2.40
C GLN A 4 6.67 -19.12 1.24
N PHE A 5 6.58 -17.81 1.11
CA PHE A 5 5.85 -17.19 0.02
C PHE A 5 6.81 -16.75 -1.09
N ASP A 6 6.57 -17.20 -2.32
CA ASP A 6 7.32 -16.77 -3.51
C ASP A 6 7.01 -15.33 -3.87
N GLN A 7 5.76 -14.91 -3.65
CA GLN A 7 5.30 -13.58 -4.00
C GLN A 7 4.42 -13.00 -2.87
N VAL A 8 4.44 -11.67 -2.74
CA VAL A 8 3.63 -10.94 -1.75
C VAL A 8 2.85 -9.83 -2.43
N VAL A 9 1.58 -9.68 -2.08
CA VAL A 9 0.73 -8.58 -2.54
C VAL A 9 0.37 -7.70 -1.34
N LEU A 10 0.70 -6.42 -1.42
CA LEU A 10 0.35 -5.42 -0.42
C LEU A 10 -0.73 -4.48 -0.99
N ALA A 11 -1.95 -4.62 -0.49
CA ALA A 11 -3.06 -3.75 -0.86
C ALA A 11 -2.83 -2.30 -0.40
N GLY A 12 -3.37 -1.34 -1.12
CA GLY A 12 -3.38 0.06 -0.71
C GLY A 12 -4.28 0.30 0.51
N GLY A 13 -3.99 1.37 1.26
CA GLY A 13 -4.79 1.66 2.46
C GLY A 13 -4.45 2.92 3.22
N GLY A 14 -3.50 3.73 2.77
CA GLY A 14 -3.02 4.88 3.55
C GLY A 14 -2.49 4.41 4.92
N ASN A 15 -2.86 5.11 5.99
CA ASN A 15 -2.43 4.77 7.34
C ASN A 15 -2.86 3.37 7.83
N ARG A 16 -3.83 2.74 7.20
CA ARG A 16 -4.20 1.35 7.50
C ARG A 16 -3.09 0.35 7.15
N CYS A 17 -2.12 0.73 6.32
CA CYS A 17 -0.98 -0.11 5.99
C CYS A 17 -0.04 -0.37 7.18
N TRP A 18 -0.16 0.37 8.28
CA TRP A 18 0.53 0.03 9.52
C TRP A 18 0.14 -1.34 10.06
N TRP A 19 -1.08 -1.78 9.80
CA TRP A 19 -1.48 -3.17 10.10
C TRP A 19 -0.66 -4.18 9.29
N GLN A 20 -0.44 -3.94 7.98
CA GLN A 20 0.42 -4.81 7.17
C GLN A 20 1.86 -4.85 7.69
N ALA A 21 2.38 -3.69 8.12
CA ALA A 21 3.72 -3.61 8.70
C ALA A 21 3.84 -4.44 9.99
N GLY A 22 2.84 -4.38 10.87
CA GLY A 22 2.77 -5.18 12.09
C GLY A 22 2.69 -6.67 11.81
N PHE A 23 1.81 -7.07 10.89
CA PHE A 23 1.64 -8.46 10.48
C PHE A 23 2.92 -9.05 9.87
N TRP A 24 3.52 -8.33 8.93
CA TRP A 24 4.77 -8.73 8.29
C TRP A 24 5.92 -8.85 9.27
N HIS A 25 6.00 -7.95 10.24
CA HIS A 25 7.04 -7.99 11.25
C HIS A 25 7.07 -9.34 11.98
N VAL A 26 5.92 -9.76 12.53
CA VAL A 26 5.81 -11.03 13.28
C VAL A 26 6.00 -12.22 12.36
N LEU A 27 5.39 -12.20 11.16
CA LEU A 27 5.58 -13.26 10.18
C LEU A 27 7.07 -13.47 9.86
N ASN A 28 7.78 -12.39 9.55
CA ASN A 28 9.19 -12.44 9.17
C ASN A 28 10.13 -12.73 10.36
N GLU A 29 9.72 -12.40 11.60
CA GLU A 29 10.46 -12.78 12.80
C GLU A 29 10.36 -14.28 13.08
N LYS A 30 9.19 -14.87 12.89
CA LYS A 30 8.95 -16.30 13.14
C LYS A 30 9.42 -17.18 11.98
N ILE A 31 9.20 -16.73 10.75
CA ILE A 31 9.57 -17.42 9.52
C ILE A 31 10.17 -16.37 8.57
N PRO A 32 11.51 -16.20 8.53
CA PRO A 32 12.15 -15.27 7.61
C PRO A 32 11.68 -15.49 6.19
N GLN A 33 11.03 -14.50 5.59
CA GLN A 33 10.47 -14.56 4.25
C GLN A 33 11.45 -14.01 3.22
N THR A 34 11.60 -14.70 2.12
CA THR A 34 12.46 -14.30 1.00
C THR A 34 11.70 -14.33 -0.33
N PRO A 35 10.62 -13.51 -0.46
CA PRO A 35 9.85 -13.51 -1.68
C PRO A 35 10.72 -13.05 -2.86
N LYS A 36 10.45 -13.58 -4.04
CA LYS A 36 11.11 -13.17 -5.29
C LYS A 36 10.50 -11.86 -5.81
N LYS A 37 9.21 -11.66 -5.54
CA LYS A 37 8.42 -10.53 -6.06
C LYS A 37 7.44 -9.98 -5.02
N ILE A 38 7.34 -8.67 -4.97
CA ILE A 38 6.31 -7.95 -4.20
C ILE A 38 5.54 -7.04 -5.15
N ILE A 39 4.23 -7.09 -5.07
CA ILE A 39 3.35 -6.22 -5.85
C ILE A 39 2.59 -5.36 -4.86
N ALA A 40 2.66 -4.05 -5.04
CA ALA A 40 2.13 -3.12 -4.05
C ALA A 40 1.49 -1.88 -4.70
N ILE A 41 0.54 -1.28 -3.98
CA ILE A 41 -0.17 -0.07 -4.42
C ILE A 41 -0.21 0.95 -3.28
N SER A 42 -0.07 2.23 -3.63
CA SER A 42 -0.26 3.35 -2.70
C SER A 42 0.64 3.21 -1.47
N ALA A 43 0.11 3.40 -0.26
CA ALA A 43 0.86 3.22 0.97
C ALA A 43 1.37 1.77 1.18
N GLY A 44 0.77 0.76 0.52
CA GLY A 44 1.33 -0.59 0.47
C GLY A 44 2.70 -0.62 -0.20
N ALA A 45 2.95 0.23 -1.21
CA ALA A 45 4.26 0.37 -1.83
C ALA A 45 5.29 0.99 -0.88
N ALA A 46 4.89 2.00 -0.10
CA ALA A 46 5.73 2.55 0.96
C ALA A 46 6.10 1.48 2.01
N THR A 47 5.12 0.65 2.40
CA THR A 47 5.31 -0.45 3.34
C THR A 47 6.26 -1.52 2.78
N ALA A 48 6.11 -1.90 1.50
CA ALA A 48 7.04 -2.80 0.82
C ALA A 48 8.48 -2.27 0.85
N CYS A 49 8.65 -1.01 0.46
CA CYS A 49 9.97 -0.37 0.47
C CYS A 49 10.56 -0.26 1.88
N LEU A 50 9.73 0.04 2.90
CA LEU A 50 10.17 0.10 4.31
C LEU A 50 10.78 -1.23 4.77
N PHE A 51 10.18 -2.37 4.41
CA PHE A 51 10.69 -3.69 4.81
C PHE A 51 12.14 -3.92 4.39
N TYR A 52 12.54 -3.37 3.25
CA TYR A 52 13.88 -3.55 2.69
C TYR A 52 14.81 -2.37 2.89
N ALA A 53 14.30 -1.15 3.01
CA ALA A 53 15.12 0.03 3.34
C ALA A 53 15.75 -0.08 4.72
N ARG A 54 15.03 -0.67 5.67
CA ARG A 54 15.44 -0.83 7.06
C ARG A 54 15.12 -2.24 7.54
N PRO A 55 15.90 -3.24 7.11
CA PRO A 55 15.67 -4.62 7.51
C PRO A 55 15.87 -4.78 9.02
N GLY A 56 15.04 -5.62 9.64
CA GLY A 56 15.07 -5.91 11.06
C GLY A 56 13.98 -5.19 11.87
N LYS A 57 14.02 -5.37 13.20
CA LYS A 57 12.94 -4.99 14.12
C LYS A 57 12.67 -3.48 14.20
N GLY A 58 13.65 -2.64 13.89
CA GLY A 58 13.56 -1.19 14.11
C GLY A 58 12.92 -0.37 12.98
N GLY A 59 12.70 -0.94 11.78
CA GLY A 59 12.24 -0.17 10.63
C GLY A 59 10.83 0.40 10.80
N ALA A 60 9.88 -0.43 11.24
CA ALA A 60 8.52 0.03 11.48
C ALA A 60 8.43 0.99 12.68
N GLU A 61 9.17 0.70 13.76
CA GLU A 61 9.24 1.58 14.94
C GLU A 61 9.84 2.95 14.59
N PHE A 62 10.88 2.97 13.76
CA PHE A 62 11.46 4.21 13.24
C PHE A 62 10.41 5.04 12.49
N GLY A 63 9.65 4.41 11.60
CA GLY A 63 8.58 5.08 10.85
C GLY A 63 7.47 5.61 11.74
N LEU A 64 7.01 4.82 12.72
CA LEU A 64 5.99 5.24 13.69
C LEU A 64 6.47 6.43 14.53
N ASN A 65 7.71 6.38 15.04
CA ASN A 65 8.30 7.48 15.81
C ASN A 65 8.44 8.75 14.98
N TYR A 66 8.83 8.62 13.71
CA TYR A 66 8.89 9.75 12.79
C TYR A 66 7.50 10.40 12.61
N TYR A 67 6.48 9.59 12.32
CA TYR A 67 5.11 10.11 12.16
C TYR A 67 4.58 10.73 13.45
N ALA A 68 4.83 10.14 14.61
CA ALA A 68 4.44 10.72 15.89
C ALA A 68 5.02 12.12 16.10
N GLN A 69 6.28 12.34 15.72
CA GLN A 69 6.92 13.65 15.78
C GLN A 69 6.40 14.62 14.70
N ALA A 70 6.35 14.16 13.45
CA ALA A 70 5.93 14.98 12.31
C ALA A 70 4.47 15.43 12.40
N LEU A 71 3.61 14.64 13.03
CA LEU A 71 2.18 14.90 13.16
C LEU A 71 1.78 15.49 14.52
N ALA A 72 2.71 15.68 15.45
CA ALA A 72 2.40 16.16 16.81
C ALA A 72 1.61 17.47 16.86
N GLN A 73 1.75 18.33 15.85
CA GLN A 73 1.04 19.61 15.72
C GLN A 73 -0.18 19.55 14.77
N VAL A 74 -0.42 18.41 14.10
CA VAL A 74 -1.54 18.27 13.17
C VAL A 74 -2.81 17.99 13.97
N ARG A 75 -3.70 18.98 14.05
CA ARG A 75 -4.96 18.89 14.78
C ARG A 75 -6.17 18.60 13.89
N THR A 76 -6.02 18.77 12.58
CA THR A 76 -7.09 18.59 11.60
C THR A 76 -6.53 18.09 10.28
N ASN A 77 -7.29 17.24 9.62
CA ASN A 77 -6.93 16.70 8.31
C ASN A 77 -7.11 17.72 7.16
N ALA A 78 -7.84 18.83 7.40
CA ALA A 78 -8.06 19.88 6.43
C ALA A 78 -8.01 21.25 7.11
N ASN A 79 -7.13 22.12 6.63
CA ASN A 79 -7.04 23.51 7.09
C ASN A 79 -7.71 24.43 6.07
N TRP A 80 -9.01 24.66 6.23
CA TRP A 80 -9.79 25.46 5.30
C TRP A 80 -9.41 26.94 5.28
N THR A 81 -8.75 27.46 6.31
CA THR A 81 -8.23 28.84 6.33
C THR A 81 -7.15 29.06 5.30
N ASN A 82 -6.43 28.02 4.91
CA ASN A 82 -5.37 28.04 3.90
C ASN A 82 -5.89 28.43 2.50
N LEU A 83 -7.20 28.26 2.23
CA LEU A 83 -7.81 28.75 0.98
C LEU A 83 -7.61 30.26 0.78
N PHE A 84 -7.58 31.04 1.89
CA PHE A 84 -7.36 32.50 1.86
C PHE A 84 -5.88 32.87 1.85
N LEU A 85 -4.97 31.92 2.14
CA LEU A 85 -3.53 32.14 2.25
C LEU A 85 -2.77 31.61 1.05
N SER A 86 -3.45 31.05 0.05
CA SER A 86 -2.84 30.35 -1.10
C SER A 86 -1.93 29.17 -0.68
N GLU A 87 -2.21 28.56 0.47
CA GLU A 87 -1.52 27.41 0.99
C GLU A 87 -2.35 26.12 0.78
N PRO A 88 -1.71 24.94 0.79
CA PRO A 88 -2.43 23.67 0.68
C PRO A 88 -3.43 23.48 1.82
N VAL A 89 -4.69 23.22 1.49
CA VAL A 89 -5.73 22.87 2.47
C VAL A 89 -5.42 21.54 3.16
N PHE A 90 -4.83 20.61 2.40
CA PHE A 90 -4.48 19.27 2.88
C PHE A 90 -2.94 19.16 2.98
N PRO A 91 -2.37 19.00 4.19
CA PRO A 91 -0.92 18.91 4.38
C PRO A 91 -0.35 17.53 3.99
N HIS A 92 -1.21 16.58 3.62
CA HIS A 92 -0.89 15.16 3.45
C HIS A 92 0.29 14.89 2.52
N HIS A 93 0.30 15.52 1.34
CA HIS A 93 1.35 15.27 0.35
C HIS A 93 2.74 15.67 0.84
N GLN A 94 2.86 16.86 1.47
CA GLN A 94 4.14 17.36 1.99
C GLN A 94 4.65 16.49 3.13
N ILE A 95 3.75 16.14 4.07
CA ILE A 95 4.08 15.29 5.22
C ILE A 95 4.48 13.89 4.75
N TYR A 96 3.71 13.31 3.81
CA TYR A 96 4.01 11.98 3.28
C TYR A 96 5.33 11.93 2.54
N ARG A 97 5.63 12.95 1.70
CA ARG A 97 6.92 13.05 1.00
C ARG A 97 8.08 13.15 1.98
N ALA A 98 7.96 13.99 3.02
CA ALA A 98 8.97 14.13 4.05
C ALA A 98 9.15 12.83 4.85
N ALA A 99 8.05 12.12 5.15
CA ALA A 99 8.09 10.83 5.80
C ALA A 99 8.84 9.79 4.96
N LEU A 100 8.53 9.69 3.66
CA LEU A 100 9.22 8.77 2.76
C LEU A 100 10.73 9.06 2.70
N LYS A 101 11.12 10.33 2.58
CA LYS A 101 12.54 10.71 2.61
C LYS A 101 13.26 10.28 3.89
N ASN A 102 12.62 10.42 5.04
CA ASN A 102 13.19 10.00 6.30
C ASN A 102 13.20 8.48 6.49
N ILE A 103 12.10 7.82 6.17
CA ILE A 103 11.92 6.38 6.40
C ILE A 103 12.77 5.56 5.44
N LEU A 104 12.84 5.95 4.15
CA LEU A 104 13.59 5.25 3.12
C LEU A 104 15.05 5.73 3.02
N GLY A 105 15.35 6.89 3.60
CA GLY A 105 16.67 7.55 3.50
C GLY A 105 17.83 6.63 3.87
N GLY A 106 18.80 6.51 2.94
CA GLY A 106 19.95 5.62 3.05
C GLY A 106 19.65 4.13 2.81
N GLY A 107 18.39 3.75 2.55
CA GLY A 107 17.98 2.37 2.30
C GLY A 107 17.77 2.02 0.82
N PHE A 108 17.92 2.97 -0.09
CA PHE A 108 17.66 2.78 -1.51
C PHE A 108 18.46 1.62 -2.13
N ASP A 109 19.74 1.52 -1.83
CA ASP A 109 20.59 0.42 -2.32
C ASP A 109 20.16 -0.94 -1.77
N LEU A 110 19.61 -0.99 -0.56
CA LEU A 110 19.08 -2.23 0.01
C LEU A 110 17.78 -2.64 -0.69
N ILE A 111 16.90 -1.68 -0.99
CA ILE A 111 15.69 -1.94 -1.79
C ILE A 111 16.09 -2.49 -3.16
N LYS A 112 17.07 -1.89 -3.83
CA LYS A 112 17.54 -2.35 -5.16
C LYS A 112 18.12 -3.76 -5.15
N LYS A 113 18.70 -4.20 -4.04
CA LYS A 113 19.24 -5.55 -3.85
C LYS A 113 18.20 -6.56 -3.34
N GLY A 114 17.05 -6.08 -2.92
CA GLY A 114 15.93 -6.90 -2.43
C GLY A 114 15.16 -7.62 -3.55
N PRO A 115 13.98 -8.14 -3.23
CA PRO A 115 13.08 -8.73 -4.21
C PRO A 115 12.64 -7.70 -5.25
N GLU A 116 12.15 -8.16 -6.39
CA GLU A 116 11.49 -7.29 -7.35
C GLU A 116 10.25 -6.65 -6.71
N ILE A 117 10.19 -5.32 -6.61
CA ILE A 117 9.04 -4.60 -6.07
C ILE A 117 8.35 -3.88 -7.24
N GLU A 118 7.17 -4.36 -7.62
CA GLU A 118 6.32 -3.73 -8.62
C GLU A 118 5.30 -2.81 -7.96
N ILE A 119 5.36 -1.52 -8.30
CA ILE A 119 4.48 -0.48 -7.78
C ILE A 119 3.43 -0.15 -8.84
N GLY A 120 2.16 -0.42 -8.52
CA GLY A 120 1.04 -0.19 -9.42
C GLY A 120 0.50 1.23 -9.31
N LEU A 121 0.24 1.86 -10.44
CA LEU A 121 -0.43 3.14 -10.55
C LEU A 121 -1.54 3.09 -11.61
N ALA A 122 -2.52 3.99 -11.51
CA ALA A 122 -3.59 4.11 -12.48
C ALA A 122 -3.27 5.24 -13.46
N LYS A 123 -3.20 4.91 -14.77
CA LYS A 123 -3.15 5.91 -15.83
C LYS A 123 -4.55 6.38 -16.17
N THR A 124 -4.71 7.68 -16.26
CA THR A 124 -5.98 8.28 -16.69
C THR A 124 -6.18 8.06 -18.19
N PRO A 125 -7.43 7.89 -18.66
CA PRO A 125 -7.72 7.91 -20.09
C PRO A 125 -7.22 9.19 -20.74
N ALA A 126 -6.64 9.11 -21.96
CA ALA A 126 -6.08 10.27 -22.66
C ALA A 126 -7.10 11.41 -22.91
N TRP A 127 -8.39 11.08 -22.98
CA TRP A 127 -9.49 12.04 -23.14
C TRP A 127 -9.86 12.77 -21.83
N LEU A 128 -9.35 12.31 -20.68
CA LEU A 128 -9.65 12.87 -19.36
C LEU A 128 -8.64 13.98 -19.04
N GLY A 129 -9.04 15.22 -19.25
CA GLY A 129 -8.19 16.37 -18.88
C GLY A 129 -7.92 16.46 -17.37
N PRO A 130 -6.89 17.22 -16.93
CA PRO A 130 -6.45 17.27 -15.53
C PRO A 130 -7.57 17.63 -14.52
N ARG A 131 -8.46 18.56 -14.89
CA ARG A 131 -9.61 18.98 -14.04
C ARG A 131 -10.63 17.86 -13.86
N LEU A 132 -10.86 17.08 -14.92
CA LEU A 132 -11.80 15.96 -14.88
C LEU A 132 -11.19 14.78 -14.08
N SER A 133 -9.87 14.60 -14.14
CA SER A 133 -9.15 13.61 -13.32
C SER A 133 -9.35 13.83 -11.83
N VAL A 134 -9.38 15.09 -11.38
CA VAL A 134 -9.69 15.44 -9.97
C VAL A 134 -11.15 15.08 -9.63
N ALA A 135 -12.10 15.42 -10.49
CA ALA A 135 -13.52 15.10 -10.28
C ALA A 135 -13.75 13.58 -10.24
N VAL A 136 -13.10 12.83 -11.13
CA VAL A 136 -13.14 11.36 -11.14
C VAL A 136 -12.48 10.78 -9.90
N GLY A 137 -11.32 11.28 -9.48
CA GLY A 137 -10.64 10.86 -8.24
C GLY A 137 -11.53 11.04 -7.01
N LEU A 138 -12.22 12.19 -6.89
CA LEU A 138 -13.19 12.46 -5.83
C LEU A 138 -14.41 11.52 -5.90
N THR A 139 -14.88 11.25 -7.12
CA THR A 139 -16.05 10.36 -7.33
C THR A 139 -15.67 8.93 -6.98
N VAL A 140 -14.52 8.45 -7.39
CA VAL A 140 -14.06 7.09 -7.10
C VAL A 140 -13.77 6.92 -5.59
N TYR A 141 -13.17 7.94 -4.95
CA TYR A 141 -12.99 7.93 -3.48
C TYR A 141 -14.34 7.80 -2.75
N ASN A 142 -15.37 8.49 -3.20
CA ASN A 142 -16.72 8.38 -2.62
C ASN A 142 -17.38 7.04 -2.98
N LEU A 143 -17.20 6.55 -4.20
CA LEU A 143 -17.71 5.25 -4.64
C LEU A 143 -17.04 4.08 -3.89
N GLU A 144 -15.76 4.17 -3.52
CA GLU A 144 -15.12 3.19 -2.64
C GLU A 144 -15.91 2.96 -1.34
N LYS A 145 -16.59 3.99 -0.87
CA LYS A 145 -17.50 3.92 0.28
C LYS A 145 -18.70 3.01 0.02
N TYR A 146 -19.20 2.96 -1.22
CA TYR A 146 -20.34 2.13 -1.65
C TYR A 146 -19.94 0.72 -2.12
N PHE A 147 -18.72 0.58 -2.72
CA PHE A 147 -18.21 -0.71 -3.23
C PHE A 147 -17.39 -1.51 -2.21
N LYS A 148 -17.54 -1.25 -0.92
CA LYS A 148 -16.86 -1.96 0.19
C LYS A 148 -17.04 -3.50 0.20
N LYS A 149 -17.87 -4.05 -0.68
CA LYS A 149 -18.21 -5.48 -0.69
C LYS A 149 -17.36 -6.32 -1.65
N SER A 150 -16.73 -5.74 -2.67
CA SER A 150 -15.92 -6.52 -3.62
C SER A 150 -14.43 -6.42 -3.30
N LEU A 151 -13.75 -7.57 -3.29
CA LEU A 151 -12.31 -7.66 -3.12
C LEU A 151 -11.56 -7.06 -4.32
N HIS A 152 -12.08 -7.30 -5.53
CA HIS A 152 -11.55 -6.83 -6.81
C HIS A 152 -12.65 -6.04 -7.57
N PRO A 153 -12.79 -4.73 -7.29
CA PRO A 153 -13.73 -3.90 -8.03
C PRO A 153 -13.26 -3.69 -9.47
N THR A 154 -14.18 -3.69 -10.43
CA THR A 154 -13.88 -3.54 -11.87
C THR A 154 -14.20 -2.15 -12.43
N LEU A 155 -14.77 -1.24 -11.62
CA LEU A 155 -15.26 0.06 -12.08
C LEU A 155 -14.20 0.94 -12.73
N GLY A 156 -13.00 0.98 -12.17
CA GLY A 156 -11.91 1.77 -12.75
C GLY A 156 -11.62 1.33 -14.19
N LYS A 157 -11.56 0.03 -14.43
CA LYS A 157 -11.36 -0.54 -15.77
C LYS A 157 -12.51 -0.19 -16.72
N THR A 158 -13.75 -0.23 -16.24
CA THR A 158 -14.94 0.11 -17.05
C THR A 158 -14.95 1.57 -17.51
N ILE A 159 -14.38 2.49 -16.71
CA ILE A 159 -14.29 3.92 -17.04
C ILE A 159 -13.08 4.21 -17.97
N GLY A 160 -12.24 3.22 -18.24
CA GLY A 160 -11.09 3.32 -19.13
C GLY A 160 -9.76 3.66 -18.44
N PHE A 161 -9.68 3.54 -17.10
CA PHE A 161 -8.39 3.57 -16.41
C PHE A 161 -7.63 2.29 -16.70
N THR A 162 -6.33 2.44 -16.95
CA THR A 162 -5.41 1.32 -17.14
C THR A 162 -4.41 1.28 -16.00
N ARG A 163 -3.98 0.08 -15.62
CA ARG A 163 -2.92 -0.09 -14.63
C ARG A 163 -1.58 -0.18 -15.32
N GLU A 164 -0.58 0.43 -14.71
CA GLU A 164 0.82 0.25 -15.03
C GLU A 164 1.56 -0.20 -13.78
N PHE A 165 2.42 -1.22 -13.91
CA PHE A 165 3.36 -1.63 -12.89
C PHE A 165 4.76 -1.16 -13.25
N ILE A 166 5.43 -0.54 -12.29
CA ILE A 166 6.80 -0.03 -12.45
C ILE A 166 7.64 -0.62 -11.32
N LYS A 167 8.80 -1.12 -11.68
CA LYS A 167 9.71 -1.72 -10.71
C LYS A 167 10.45 -0.63 -9.93
N ALA A 168 10.48 -0.76 -8.61
CA ALA A 168 11.32 0.09 -7.77
C ALA A 168 12.80 0.02 -8.18
N GLN A 169 13.23 -1.14 -8.69
CA GLN A 169 14.58 -1.37 -9.19
C GLN A 169 14.93 -0.57 -10.45
N ASP A 170 13.94 -0.12 -11.22
CA ASP A 170 14.16 0.71 -12.42
C ASP A 170 14.41 2.19 -12.07
N CYS A 171 14.09 2.62 -10.84
CA CYS A 171 14.41 3.97 -10.38
C CYS A 171 15.92 4.16 -10.29
N SER A 172 16.42 5.29 -10.79
CA SER A 172 17.85 5.63 -10.78
C SER A 172 18.27 6.26 -9.45
N THR A 173 17.33 6.92 -8.76
CA THR A 173 17.58 7.63 -7.50
C THR A 173 16.49 7.35 -6.47
N GLU A 174 16.82 7.62 -5.20
CA GLU A 174 15.85 7.55 -4.10
C GLU A 174 14.67 8.52 -4.32
N ASP A 175 14.93 9.73 -4.82
CA ASP A 175 13.87 10.70 -5.11
C ASP A 175 12.92 10.21 -6.23
N GLU A 176 13.42 9.51 -7.25
CA GLU A 176 12.57 8.86 -8.25
C GLU A 176 11.67 7.77 -7.65
N LEU A 177 12.20 6.96 -6.73
CA LEU A 177 11.41 5.96 -6.04
C LEU A 177 10.34 6.61 -5.16
N ILE A 178 10.69 7.67 -4.43
CA ILE A 178 9.73 8.45 -3.63
C ILE A 178 8.63 9.03 -4.51
N ASP A 179 8.99 9.61 -5.66
CA ASP A 179 8.01 10.13 -6.63
C ASP A 179 7.10 9.02 -7.17
N LEU A 180 7.63 7.85 -7.47
CA LEU A 180 6.84 6.69 -7.91
C LEU A 180 5.84 6.25 -6.83
N ILE A 181 6.24 6.17 -5.57
CA ILE A 181 5.35 5.84 -4.46
C ILE A 181 4.26 6.91 -4.30
N LEU A 182 4.61 8.19 -4.40
CA LEU A 182 3.65 9.29 -4.34
C LEU A 182 2.67 9.28 -5.52
N GLN A 183 3.14 8.96 -6.73
CA GLN A 183 2.28 8.76 -7.90
C GLN A 183 1.30 7.62 -7.69
N SER A 184 1.78 6.48 -7.15
CA SER A 184 0.93 5.34 -6.77
C SER A 184 -0.09 5.68 -5.68
N SER A 185 0.16 6.74 -4.89
CA SER A 185 -0.71 7.23 -3.81
C SER A 185 -1.48 8.50 -4.20
N CYS A 186 -1.49 8.87 -5.48
CA CYS A 186 -2.08 10.13 -5.95
C CYS A 186 -3.61 10.11 -5.84
N THR A 187 -4.15 10.74 -4.80
CA THR A 187 -5.58 10.80 -4.46
C THR A 187 -6.01 12.25 -4.20
N PRO A 188 -6.26 13.05 -5.24
CA PRO A 188 -6.79 14.39 -5.05
C PRO A 188 -8.12 14.38 -4.29
N PRO A 189 -8.39 15.35 -3.40
CA PRO A 189 -7.62 16.56 -3.12
C PRO A 189 -6.54 16.43 -2.04
N PHE A 190 -6.36 15.26 -1.43
CA PHE A 190 -5.34 15.03 -0.39
C PHE A 190 -3.91 15.15 -0.93
N THR A 191 -3.73 14.78 -2.21
CA THR A 191 -2.48 14.98 -2.96
C THR A 191 -2.75 15.85 -4.18
N PRO A 192 -1.74 16.57 -4.71
CA PRO A 192 -1.87 17.21 -6.01
C PRO A 192 -2.01 16.15 -7.11
N VAL A 193 -2.55 16.55 -8.27
CA VAL A 193 -2.51 15.70 -9.47
C VAL A 193 -1.07 15.54 -9.91
N MET A 194 -0.64 14.30 -10.08
CA MET A 194 0.72 13.97 -10.50
C MET A 194 0.74 13.47 -11.94
N TYR A 195 1.90 13.58 -12.57
CA TYR A 195 2.08 13.22 -13.97
C TYR A 195 3.27 12.28 -14.12
N ARG A 196 3.15 11.35 -15.08
CA ARG A 196 4.22 10.49 -15.54
C ARG A 196 4.16 10.42 -17.06
N ASP A 197 5.31 10.63 -17.72
CA ASP A 197 5.41 10.66 -19.21
C ASP A 197 4.36 11.54 -19.88
N GLY A 198 4.06 12.70 -19.28
CA GLY A 198 3.08 13.66 -19.78
C GLY A 198 1.61 13.29 -19.53
N GLN A 199 1.32 12.11 -18.95
CA GLN A 199 -0.03 11.66 -18.64
C GLN A 199 -0.31 11.77 -17.14
N ALA A 200 -1.52 12.21 -16.76
CA ALA A 200 -1.92 12.23 -15.36
C ALA A 200 -2.04 10.79 -14.82
N VAL A 201 -1.53 10.60 -13.61
CA VAL A 201 -1.59 9.33 -12.89
C VAL A 201 -2.31 9.51 -11.58
N LEU A 202 -3.00 8.46 -11.15
CA LEU A 202 -3.75 8.41 -9.89
C LEU A 202 -3.39 7.15 -9.11
N ASP A 203 -3.89 7.06 -7.88
CA ASP A 203 -3.71 5.91 -7.01
C ASP A 203 -4.11 4.61 -7.72
N GLY A 204 -3.22 3.63 -7.69
CA GLY A 204 -3.43 2.34 -8.35
C GLY A 204 -4.68 1.60 -7.85
N GLY A 205 -5.14 1.89 -6.64
CA GLY A 205 -6.37 1.38 -6.05
C GLY A 205 -7.64 1.74 -6.81
N LEU A 206 -7.60 2.77 -7.68
CA LEU A 206 -8.71 3.12 -8.59
C LEU A 206 -9.01 2.01 -9.60
N VAL A 207 -8.01 1.25 -10.00
CA VAL A 207 -8.18 0.12 -10.93
C VAL A 207 -8.52 -1.15 -10.17
N ASP A 208 -7.74 -1.46 -9.15
CA ASP A 208 -7.97 -2.54 -8.19
C ASP A 208 -7.02 -2.35 -7.00
N ASN A 209 -7.56 -2.28 -5.80
CA ASN A 209 -6.77 -2.06 -4.60
C ASN A 209 -5.96 -3.29 -4.15
N VAL A 210 -6.25 -4.46 -4.71
CA VAL A 210 -5.54 -5.72 -4.43
C VAL A 210 -4.95 -6.26 -5.73
N PRO A 211 -3.73 -5.84 -6.11
CA PRO A 211 -3.19 -5.96 -7.47
C PRO A 211 -2.68 -7.37 -7.80
N ILE A 212 -3.56 -8.37 -7.81
CA ILE A 212 -3.19 -9.76 -8.13
C ILE A 212 -2.87 -9.98 -9.63
N ASP A 213 -3.23 -9.05 -10.49
CA ASP A 213 -2.95 -9.11 -11.94
C ASP A 213 -1.46 -8.84 -12.28
N GLY A 214 -0.66 -8.38 -11.31
CA GLY A 214 0.80 -8.31 -11.42
C GLY A 214 1.53 -9.61 -11.05
N LEU A 215 0.83 -10.64 -10.57
CA LEU A 215 1.43 -11.90 -10.15
C LEU A 215 1.98 -12.69 -11.35
N SER A 216 3.04 -13.44 -11.08
CA SER A 216 3.70 -14.34 -12.05
C SER A 216 3.33 -15.79 -11.73
N PRO A 217 2.45 -16.43 -12.54
CA PRO A 217 2.08 -17.83 -12.33
C PRO A 217 3.28 -18.77 -12.52
N ALA A 218 3.31 -19.86 -11.75
CA ALA A 218 4.26 -20.92 -11.97
C ALA A 218 4.02 -21.60 -13.33
N PRO A 219 5.08 -22.08 -14.02
CA PRO A 219 4.94 -22.82 -15.27
C PRO A 219 4.06 -24.06 -15.11
N ASN A 220 3.38 -24.46 -16.19
CA ASN A 220 2.59 -25.70 -16.20
C ASN A 220 3.46 -26.92 -15.79
N GLY A 221 2.93 -27.73 -14.89
CA GLY A 221 3.62 -28.91 -14.37
C GLY A 221 4.58 -28.63 -13.21
N SER A 222 4.77 -27.37 -12.83
CA SER A 222 5.52 -26.97 -11.62
C SER A 222 4.57 -26.86 -10.41
N PRO A 223 5.09 -26.92 -9.17
CA PRO A 223 4.32 -26.56 -7.98
C PRO A 223 3.75 -25.15 -8.10
N LEU A 224 2.57 -24.92 -7.50
CA LEU A 224 1.96 -23.59 -7.48
C LEU A 224 2.89 -22.59 -6.80
N SER A 225 2.95 -21.36 -7.34
CA SER A 225 3.63 -20.27 -6.66
C SER A 225 2.80 -19.84 -5.45
N GLU A 226 3.40 -19.90 -4.26
CA GLU A 226 2.76 -19.49 -3.00
C GLU A 226 2.75 -17.97 -2.89
N VAL A 227 1.56 -17.40 -2.69
CA VAL A 227 1.35 -15.95 -2.66
C VAL A 227 0.67 -15.54 -1.36
N LEU A 228 1.28 -14.59 -0.64
CA LEU A 228 0.65 -13.91 0.49
C LEU A 228 -0.02 -12.62 0.02
N VAL A 229 -1.30 -12.43 0.34
CA VAL A 229 -2.05 -11.22 0.02
C VAL A 229 -2.49 -10.55 1.31
N LEU A 230 -1.83 -9.43 1.70
CA LEU A 230 -2.17 -8.67 2.88
C LEU A 230 -3.15 -7.53 2.53
N LEU A 231 -4.34 -7.62 3.08
CA LEU A 231 -5.39 -6.61 2.94
C LEU A 231 -5.24 -5.52 4.02
N THR A 232 -5.93 -4.39 3.86
CA THR A 232 -5.88 -3.27 4.83
C THR A 232 -7.23 -2.97 5.45
N ARG A 233 -8.24 -3.77 5.12
CA ARG A 233 -9.59 -3.65 5.64
C ARG A 233 -10.30 -5.00 5.60
N ARG A 234 -11.40 -5.10 6.33
CA ARG A 234 -12.26 -6.28 6.29
C ARG A 234 -13.14 -6.29 5.05
N TYR A 235 -13.29 -7.46 4.50
CA TYR A 235 -14.22 -7.82 3.43
C TYR A 235 -15.19 -8.90 3.96
N PRO A 236 -16.34 -9.12 3.33
CA PRO A 236 -17.32 -10.15 3.73
C PRO A 236 -16.82 -11.56 3.35
N GLN A 237 -15.69 -11.94 3.92
CA GLN A 237 -15.02 -13.23 3.74
C GLN A 237 -14.31 -13.61 5.04
N PRO A 238 -13.88 -14.87 5.23
CA PRO A 238 -13.05 -15.28 6.36
C PRO A 238 -11.76 -14.45 6.48
N ASP A 239 -11.23 -14.33 7.70
CA ASP A 239 -9.99 -13.58 7.96
C ASP A 239 -8.81 -14.16 7.18
N TYR A 240 -8.88 -15.47 6.88
CA TYR A 240 -7.93 -16.22 6.04
C TYR A 240 -8.70 -16.95 4.96
N LEU A 241 -8.31 -16.74 3.73
CA LEU A 241 -8.94 -17.35 2.57
C LEU A 241 -7.87 -17.81 1.58
N VAL A 242 -7.80 -19.10 1.33
CA VAL A 242 -6.95 -19.67 0.29
C VAL A 242 -7.76 -19.81 -1.01
N ARG A 243 -7.17 -19.34 -2.11
CA ARG A 243 -7.72 -19.53 -3.47
C ARG A 243 -6.63 -20.02 -4.39
N GLU A 244 -6.96 -20.98 -5.21
CA GLU A 244 -6.09 -21.46 -6.27
C GLU A 244 -6.54 -20.88 -7.62
N LEU A 245 -5.56 -20.35 -8.34
CA LEU A 245 -5.66 -19.92 -9.73
C LEU A 245 -4.63 -20.71 -10.53
N PRO A 246 -4.72 -20.75 -11.87
CA PRO A 246 -3.70 -21.43 -12.68
C PRO A 246 -2.29 -20.95 -12.33
N GLY A 247 -1.46 -21.88 -11.82
CA GLY A 247 -0.08 -21.61 -11.41
C GLY A 247 0.12 -20.83 -10.11
N LEU A 248 -0.93 -20.47 -9.37
CA LEU A 248 -0.88 -19.63 -8.17
C LEU A 248 -1.71 -20.23 -7.03
N ARG A 249 -1.20 -20.13 -5.80
CA ARG A 249 -1.96 -20.37 -4.58
C ARG A 249 -1.92 -19.12 -3.71
N LEU A 250 -3.06 -18.43 -3.60
CA LEU A 250 -3.18 -17.15 -2.93
C LEU A 250 -3.73 -17.34 -1.51
N THR A 251 -2.98 -16.90 -0.52
CA THR A 251 -3.42 -16.83 0.87
C THR A 251 -3.75 -15.39 1.20
N TYR A 252 -5.05 -15.06 1.19
CA TYR A 252 -5.55 -13.75 1.60
C TYR A 252 -5.63 -13.67 3.12
N VAL A 253 -5.11 -12.59 3.65
CA VAL A 253 -5.18 -12.26 5.08
C VAL A 253 -5.73 -10.85 5.24
N GLN A 254 -6.71 -10.70 6.13
CA GLN A 254 -7.32 -9.41 6.46
C GLN A 254 -7.29 -9.16 7.97
N PRO A 255 -7.40 -7.89 8.41
CA PRO A 255 -7.54 -7.59 9.83
C PRO A 255 -8.67 -8.36 10.50
N SER A 256 -8.45 -8.93 11.67
CA SER A 256 -9.47 -9.69 12.44
C SER A 256 -10.62 -8.78 12.89
N GLN A 257 -10.33 -7.50 13.10
CA GLN A 257 -11.27 -6.43 13.44
C GLN A 257 -11.05 -5.23 12.52
N PRO A 258 -12.02 -4.30 12.37
CA PRO A 258 -11.79 -3.04 11.70
C PRO A 258 -10.57 -2.33 12.30
N VAL A 259 -9.66 -1.87 11.46
CA VAL A 259 -8.50 -1.10 11.93
C VAL A 259 -8.95 0.27 12.46
N PRO A 260 -8.33 0.75 13.56
CA PRO A 260 -8.83 1.94 14.25
C PRO A 260 -8.60 3.25 13.48
N ILE A 261 -7.63 3.28 12.56
CA ILE A 261 -7.29 4.48 11.80
C ILE A 261 -7.89 4.47 10.40
N SER A 262 -8.30 5.63 9.89
CA SER A 262 -8.71 5.78 8.49
C SER A 262 -7.51 6.06 7.57
N SER A 263 -7.71 5.91 6.24
CA SER A 263 -6.60 6.01 5.27
C SER A 263 -5.86 7.35 5.31
N TRP A 264 -6.58 8.45 5.47
CA TRP A 264 -6.06 9.82 5.40
C TRP A 264 -6.18 10.56 6.73
N ASP A 265 -6.13 9.84 7.85
CA ASP A 265 -6.23 10.44 9.17
C ASP A 265 -4.84 10.73 9.74
N TYR A 266 -4.43 11.98 9.65
CA TYR A 266 -3.21 12.48 10.26
C TYR A 266 -3.48 13.20 11.58
N ALA A 267 -4.76 13.57 11.83
CA ALA A 267 -5.13 14.24 13.07
C ALA A 267 -5.11 13.31 14.29
N HIS A 268 -5.37 12.01 14.07
CA HIS A 268 -5.36 10.98 15.12
C HIS A 268 -4.18 10.01 14.91
N HIS A 269 -2.97 10.55 14.80
CA HIS A 269 -1.77 9.77 14.53
C HIS A 269 -1.42 8.78 15.64
N GLU A 270 -1.92 8.99 16.86
CA GLU A 270 -1.82 8.07 17.99
C GLU A 270 -2.47 6.69 17.71
N LEU A 271 -3.36 6.61 16.71
CA LEU A 271 -3.96 5.36 16.26
C LEU A 271 -3.02 4.53 15.35
N MET A 272 -1.95 5.11 14.83
CA MET A 272 -0.98 4.37 13.99
C MET A 272 -0.28 3.23 14.75
N PRO A 273 0.33 3.48 15.93
CA PRO A 273 0.93 2.39 16.71
C PRO A 273 -0.10 1.34 17.18
N ILE A 274 -1.35 1.73 17.44
CA ILE A 274 -2.42 0.80 17.79
C ILE A 274 -2.76 -0.09 16.58
N THR A 275 -2.81 0.49 15.38
CA THR A 275 -3.04 -0.26 14.13
C THR A 275 -1.88 -1.24 13.84
N TYR A 276 -0.66 -0.81 14.06
CA TYR A 276 0.53 -1.67 13.94
C TYR A 276 0.49 -2.82 14.94
N GLN A 277 0.14 -2.55 16.21
CA GLN A 277 0.03 -3.59 17.23
C GLN A 277 -1.08 -4.60 16.89
N GLN A 278 -2.23 -4.13 16.41
CA GLN A 278 -3.28 -5.03 15.92
C GLN A 278 -2.77 -5.97 14.81
N GLY A 279 -1.93 -5.47 13.89
CA GLY A 279 -1.31 -6.32 12.87
C GLY A 279 -0.41 -7.41 13.47
N ARG A 280 0.35 -7.07 14.50
CA ARG A 280 1.18 -8.03 15.24
C ARG A 280 0.33 -9.10 15.92
N ASP A 281 -0.72 -8.69 16.62
CA ASP A 281 -1.62 -9.59 17.35
C ASP A 281 -2.34 -10.55 16.39
N ASP A 282 -2.77 -10.04 15.23
CA ASP A 282 -3.40 -10.84 14.18
C ASP A 282 -2.43 -11.87 13.57
N ALA A 283 -1.15 -11.54 13.44
CA ALA A 283 -0.14 -12.49 12.99
C ALA A 283 0.12 -13.57 14.05
N GLU A 284 0.25 -13.20 15.34
CA GLU A 284 0.37 -14.19 16.43
C GLU A 284 -0.83 -15.14 16.46
N LEU A 285 -2.03 -14.60 16.29
CA LEU A 285 -3.26 -15.41 16.19
C LEU A 285 -3.22 -16.36 14.99
N ALA A 286 -2.69 -15.91 13.84
CA ALA A 286 -2.53 -16.75 12.66
C ALA A 286 -1.60 -17.94 12.93
N PHE A 287 -0.47 -17.70 13.59
CA PHE A 287 0.46 -18.76 13.99
C PHE A 287 -0.17 -19.72 14.99
N SER A 288 -0.89 -19.22 16.00
CA SER A 288 -1.57 -20.06 16.99
C SER A 288 -2.62 -21.00 16.38
N LYS A 289 -3.19 -20.60 15.24
CA LYS A 289 -4.14 -21.41 14.44
C LYS A 289 -3.47 -22.35 13.45
N GLY A 290 -2.14 -22.37 13.37
CA GLY A 290 -1.37 -23.23 12.47
C GLY A 290 -1.47 -22.83 10.99
N LEU A 291 -1.76 -21.56 10.68
CA LEU A 291 -1.97 -21.10 9.28
C LEU A 291 -0.68 -21.05 8.46
N PHE A 292 0.47 -21.00 9.09
CA PHE A 292 1.78 -20.92 8.46
C PHE A 292 2.71 -22.07 8.92
N ALA A 293 2.15 -23.12 9.49
CA ALA A 293 2.90 -24.28 9.99
C ALA A 293 3.17 -25.31 8.88
#